data_549f235cf31b251821e1f071ab29c138
#
_entry.id   549f235cf31b251821e1f071ab29c138
#
_cell.length_a   1.000
_cell.length_b   1.000
_cell.length_c   1.000
_cell.angle_alpha   90.00
_cell.angle_beta   90.00
_cell.angle_gamma   90.00
#
_symmetry.space_group_name_H-M   'P 1'
#
loop_
_entity.id
_entity.type
_entity.pdbx_description
1 polymer ?
#
loop_
_entity_poly.entity_id
_entity_poly.type
_entity_poly.pdbx_seq_one_letter_code
_entity_poly.pdbx_strand_id
1 'polypeptide(L)'
;MLLAAVLQAAALAVLLTLTPRLAAARWCSRAPASALLLWQALGLAGGLLALEVAATAALAPAGPDHLAALRALPRPLPWWALAAAAVGTAVLARLLWVLVRSTVRTVRLRRRHRLLVDLVATRNPLLRETSVVDSAHPVAYCLPGLRPRVVVSRGVLTALDEDELRAVLDHELAHVVQRHDLVVLPFVALRATFPRLPAVCAAVEQVALLVEMLADDRAARRHDRGVLARALSKVGGAQAPAGGLGATTSGVLLRAARLLHPAPPLPHPGRLAVVLAALAVALLPVAGVIVPLA
;
A
#
# COMPACT_ATOMS: atom_id res chain seq x y z
N MET A 1 8.37 11.40 -30.96
CA MET A 1 7.36 10.84 -30.06
C MET A 1 7.27 9.29 -30.08
N LEU A 2 7.29 8.60 -31.22
CA LEU A 2 7.23 7.11 -31.21
C LEU A 2 8.40 6.47 -30.45
N LEU A 3 9.62 6.99 -30.62
CA LEU A 3 10.77 6.54 -29.84
C LEU A 3 10.55 6.76 -28.32
N ALA A 4 9.97 7.89 -27.94
CA ALA A 4 9.63 8.17 -26.54
C ALA A 4 8.62 7.15 -26.00
N ALA A 5 7.57 6.84 -26.77
CA ALA A 5 6.60 5.81 -26.38
C ALA A 5 7.25 4.42 -26.18
N VAL A 6 8.20 4.06 -27.06
CA VAL A 6 8.95 2.80 -26.96
C VAL A 6 9.83 2.78 -25.71
N LEU A 7 10.54 3.87 -25.40
CA LEU A 7 11.38 3.98 -24.20
C LEU A 7 10.54 3.97 -22.91
N GLN A 8 9.40 4.65 -22.88
CA GLN A 8 8.46 4.60 -21.78
C GLN A 8 7.89 3.19 -21.57
N ALA A 9 7.54 2.50 -22.66
CA ALA A 9 7.08 1.11 -22.62
C ALA A 9 8.18 0.17 -22.11
N ALA A 10 9.42 0.36 -22.55
CA ALA A 10 10.57 -0.41 -22.06
C ALA A 10 10.80 -0.16 -20.55
N ALA A 11 10.76 1.09 -20.10
CA ALA A 11 10.87 1.45 -18.69
C ALA A 11 9.77 0.79 -17.85
N LEU A 12 8.53 0.83 -18.32
CA LEU A 12 7.41 0.16 -17.68
C LEU A 12 7.63 -1.36 -17.60
N ALA A 13 8.06 -2.00 -18.69
CA ALA A 13 8.36 -3.43 -18.72
C ALA A 13 9.46 -3.80 -17.72
N VAL A 14 10.54 -3.00 -17.63
CA VAL A 14 11.60 -3.17 -16.64
C VAL A 14 11.04 -3.07 -15.21
N LEU A 15 10.24 -2.06 -14.90
CA LEU A 15 9.60 -1.93 -13.59
C LEU A 15 8.75 -3.16 -13.26
N LEU A 16 7.92 -3.61 -14.18
CA LEU A 16 7.04 -4.76 -13.98
C LEU A 16 7.82 -6.06 -13.76
N THR A 17 8.94 -6.25 -14.45
CA THR A 17 9.78 -7.47 -14.33
C THR A 17 10.66 -7.46 -13.07
N LEU A 18 11.10 -6.29 -12.62
CA LEU A 18 11.93 -6.15 -11.40
C LEU A 18 11.10 -6.21 -10.11
N THR A 19 9.85 -5.78 -10.15
CA THR A 19 8.98 -5.69 -8.97
C THR A 19 8.88 -7.01 -8.17
N PRO A 20 8.65 -8.20 -8.75
CA PRO A 20 8.61 -9.46 -8.00
C PRO A 20 9.96 -9.83 -7.37
N ARG A 21 11.08 -9.48 -8.04
CA ARG A 21 12.43 -9.72 -7.51
C ARG A 21 12.73 -8.82 -6.31
N LEU A 22 12.28 -7.56 -6.37
CA LEU A 22 12.37 -6.62 -5.24
C LEU A 22 11.54 -7.08 -4.05
N ALA A 23 10.36 -7.66 -4.28
CA ALA A 23 9.52 -8.20 -3.21
C ALA A 23 10.21 -9.33 -2.44
N ALA A 24 11.05 -10.14 -3.09
CA ALA A 24 11.83 -11.18 -2.46
C ALA A 24 13.10 -10.68 -1.75
N ALA A 25 13.43 -9.39 -1.83
CA ALA A 25 14.68 -8.85 -1.33
C ALA A 25 14.69 -8.71 0.20
N ARG A 26 15.64 -9.36 0.86
CA ARG A 26 15.76 -9.40 2.34
C ARG A 26 16.01 -8.03 2.99
N TRP A 27 16.56 -7.06 2.26
CA TRP A 27 16.83 -5.74 2.82
C TRP A 27 15.56 -4.95 3.16
N CYS A 28 14.43 -5.25 2.52
CA CYS A 28 13.14 -4.60 2.77
C CYS A 28 12.73 -4.71 4.26
N SER A 29 12.94 -5.87 4.88
CA SER A 29 12.65 -6.09 6.30
C SER A 29 13.62 -5.38 7.25
N ARG A 30 14.82 -4.98 6.78
CA ARG A 30 15.83 -4.26 7.56
C ARG A 30 15.63 -2.74 7.56
N ALA A 31 14.87 -2.20 6.58
CA ALA A 31 14.55 -0.78 6.45
C ALA A 31 13.12 -0.59 5.91
N PRO A 32 12.08 -1.00 6.67
CA PRO A 32 10.71 -1.05 6.14
C PRO A 32 10.17 0.32 5.72
N ALA A 33 10.56 1.42 6.38
CA ALA A 33 10.14 2.77 5.99
C ALA A 33 10.72 3.19 4.62
N SER A 34 12.03 2.98 4.40
CA SER A 34 12.67 3.28 3.11
C SER A 34 12.14 2.37 2.00
N ALA A 35 11.92 1.09 2.32
CA ALA A 35 11.31 0.14 1.40
C ALA A 35 9.90 0.59 1.00
N LEU A 36 9.06 0.97 1.97
CA LEU A 36 7.71 1.43 1.70
C LEU A 36 7.69 2.67 0.79
N LEU A 37 8.62 3.62 1.01
CA LEU A 37 8.78 4.79 0.13
C LEU A 37 9.10 4.37 -1.32
N LEU A 38 10.02 3.42 -1.51
CA LEU A 38 10.33 2.89 -2.85
C LEU A 38 9.11 2.21 -3.48
N TRP A 39 8.34 1.44 -2.71
CA TRP A 39 7.14 0.80 -3.22
C TRP A 39 6.06 1.81 -3.64
N GLN A 40 5.89 2.92 -2.89
CA GLN A 40 5.00 4.02 -3.30
C GLN A 40 5.47 4.64 -4.62
N ALA A 41 6.77 4.88 -4.76
CA ALA A 41 7.36 5.42 -5.99
C ALA A 41 7.16 4.47 -7.19
N LEU A 42 7.37 3.16 -7.00
CA LEU A 42 7.14 2.14 -8.03
C LEU A 42 5.67 2.06 -8.46
N GLY A 43 4.74 2.09 -7.51
CA GLY A 43 3.31 2.10 -7.80
C GLY A 43 2.87 3.34 -8.58
N LEU A 44 3.34 4.52 -8.15
CA LEU A 44 3.06 5.79 -8.84
C LEU A 44 3.67 5.82 -10.25
N ALA A 45 4.96 5.53 -10.36
CA ALA A 45 5.67 5.55 -11.64
C ALA A 45 5.09 4.54 -12.63
N GLY A 46 4.79 3.31 -12.17
CA GLY A 46 4.17 2.30 -13.02
C GLY A 46 2.80 2.71 -13.54
N GLY A 47 1.96 3.32 -12.68
CA GLY A 47 0.66 3.85 -13.08
C GLY A 47 0.76 5.00 -14.08
N LEU A 48 1.65 5.95 -13.84
CA LEU A 48 1.86 7.11 -14.73
C LEU A 48 2.47 6.69 -16.07
N LEU A 49 3.51 5.85 -16.07
CA LEU A 49 4.11 5.34 -17.31
C LEU A 49 3.11 4.58 -18.18
N ALA A 50 2.21 3.81 -17.58
CA ALA A 50 1.18 3.11 -18.34
C ALA A 50 0.24 4.08 -19.07
N LEU A 51 -0.08 5.21 -18.45
CA LEU A 51 -0.88 6.28 -19.08
C LEU A 51 -0.08 7.08 -20.12
N GLU A 52 1.19 7.36 -19.82
CA GLU A 52 2.07 8.11 -20.72
C GLU A 52 2.35 7.36 -22.01
N VAL A 53 2.63 6.06 -21.95
CA VAL A 53 2.80 5.24 -23.17
C VAL A 53 1.60 5.38 -24.09
N ALA A 54 0.39 5.28 -23.55
CA ALA A 54 -0.82 5.42 -24.34
C ALA A 54 -1.00 6.85 -24.88
N ALA A 55 -0.77 7.88 -24.06
CA ALA A 55 -0.89 9.28 -24.46
C ALA A 55 0.16 9.67 -25.50
N THR A 56 1.42 9.29 -25.30
CA THR A 56 2.51 9.57 -26.24
C THR A 56 2.29 8.88 -27.59
N ALA A 57 1.83 7.61 -27.57
CA ALA A 57 1.46 6.89 -28.78
C ALA A 57 0.29 7.56 -29.50
N ALA A 58 -0.75 7.99 -28.80
CA ALA A 58 -1.91 8.66 -29.38
C ALA A 58 -1.57 9.99 -30.04
N LEU A 59 -0.65 10.76 -29.45
CA LEU A 59 -0.25 12.09 -29.94
C LEU A 59 0.87 12.06 -30.97
N ALA A 60 1.57 10.92 -31.13
CA ALA A 60 2.74 10.80 -31.99
C ALA A 60 2.52 11.25 -33.47
N PRO A 61 1.35 11.04 -34.11
CA PRO A 61 1.12 11.49 -35.49
C PRO A 61 0.88 13.01 -35.61
N ALA A 62 0.56 13.68 -34.49
CA ALA A 62 0.13 15.08 -34.51
C ALA A 62 1.28 16.08 -34.35
N GLY A 63 2.44 15.66 -33.79
CA GLY A 63 3.57 16.57 -33.60
C GLY A 63 4.83 15.92 -33.03
N PRO A 64 5.96 16.63 -32.99
CA PRO A 64 7.22 16.13 -32.50
C PRO A 64 7.25 15.99 -30.96
N ASP A 65 6.50 16.82 -30.26
CA ASP A 65 6.34 16.80 -28.80
C ASP A 65 4.86 16.94 -28.40
N HIS A 66 4.57 16.72 -27.10
CA HIS A 66 3.20 16.73 -26.59
C HIS A 66 2.48 18.05 -26.78
N LEU A 67 3.19 19.18 -26.60
CA LEU A 67 2.60 20.51 -26.71
C LEU A 67 2.28 20.88 -28.18
N ALA A 68 3.22 20.60 -29.11
CA ALA A 68 3.01 20.76 -30.53
C ALA A 68 1.87 19.87 -31.04
N ALA A 69 1.83 18.61 -30.60
CA ALA A 69 0.77 17.68 -30.96
C ALA A 69 -0.62 18.16 -30.49
N LEU A 70 -0.73 18.64 -29.25
CA LEU A 70 -2.00 19.18 -28.72
C LEU A 70 -2.48 20.44 -29.50
N ARG A 71 -1.55 21.30 -29.92
CA ARG A 71 -1.87 22.50 -30.70
C ARG A 71 -2.26 22.18 -32.15
N ALA A 72 -1.79 21.06 -32.67
CA ALA A 72 -2.07 20.63 -34.02
C ALA A 72 -3.41 19.91 -34.21
N LEU A 73 -4.11 19.60 -33.14
CA LEU A 73 -5.48 19.06 -33.17
C LEU A 73 -6.48 20.19 -33.54
N PRO A 74 -7.54 19.92 -34.36
CA PRO A 74 -7.99 18.64 -34.90
C PRO A 74 -7.36 18.28 -36.24
N ARG A 75 -6.79 17.07 -36.35
CA ARG A 75 -6.39 16.45 -37.62
C ARG A 75 -6.93 15.04 -37.68
N PRO A 76 -7.17 14.43 -38.85
CA PRO A 76 -7.54 13.04 -38.93
C PRO A 76 -6.39 12.18 -38.38
N LEU A 77 -6.61 11.59 -37.21
CA LEU A 77 -5.64 10.70 -36.58
C LEU A 77 -5.77 9.29 -37.17
N PRO A 78 -4.68 8.56 -37.37
CA PRO A 78 -4.73 7.18 -37.79
C PRO A 78 -5.40 6.31 -36.73
N TRP A 79 -6.03 5.20 -37.13
CA TRP A 79 -6.82 4.33 -36.26
C TRP A 79 -6.04 3.82 -35.03
N TRP A 80 -4.74 3.54 -35.18
CA TRP A 80 -3.90 3.09 -34.07
C TRP A 80 -3.69 4.17 -32.98
N ALA A 81 -3.62 5.44 -33.37
CA ALA A 81 -3.54 6.55 -32.42
C ALA A 81 -4.85 6.71 -31.65
N LEU A 82 -5.99 6.57 -32.35
CA LEU A 82 -7.30 6.55 -31.71
C LEU A 82 -7.44 5.34 -30.76
N ALA A 83 -6.94 4.16 -31.16
CA ALA A 83 -6.93 2.99 -30.31
C ALA A 83 -6.05 3.20 -29.06
N ALA A 84 -4.87 3.80 -29.18
CA ALA A 84 -4.01 4.13 -28.05
C ALA A 84 -4.69 5.12 -27.10
N ALA A 85 -5.35 6.18 -27.63
CA ALA A 85 -6.12 7.13 -26.82
C ALA A 85 -7.27 6.44 -26.08
N ALA A 86 -8.01 5.57 -26.76
CA ALA A 86 -9.11 4.80 -26.15
C ALA A 86 -8.61 3.88 -25.03
N VAL A 87 -7.50 3.17 -25.22
CA VAL A 87 -6.88 2.31 -24.19
C VAL A 87 -6.44 3.15 -23.00
N GLY A 88 -5.72 4.25 -23.21
CA GLY A 88 -5.28 5.14 -22.13
C GLY A 88 -6.43 5.70 -21.33
N THR A 89 -7.47 6.19 -22.03
CA THR A 89 -8.70 6.71 -21.40
C THR A 89 -9.42 5.61 -20.61
N ALA A 90 -9.54 4.42 -21.16
CA ALA A 90 -10.18 3.28 -20.47
C ALA A 90 -9.40 2.86 -19.20
N VAL A 91 -8.07 2.82 -19.26
CA VAL A 91 -7.21 2.53 -18.10
C VAL A 91 -7.38 3.61 -17.03
N LEU A 92 -7.31 4.89 -17.41
CA LEU A 92 -7.49 6.00 -16.48
C LEU A 92 -8.88 5.98 -15.84
N ALA A 93 -9.93 5.84 -16.65
CA ALA A 93 -11.31 5.78 -16.17
C ALA A 93 -11.50 4.61 -15.20
N ARG A 94 -10.93 3.44 -15.50
CA ARG A 94 -10.98 2.28 -14.61
C ARG A 94 -10.21 2.51 -13.31
N LEU A 95 -9.01 3.08 -13.34
CA LEU A 95 -8.25 3.41 -12.14
C LEU A 95 -9.02 4.37 -11.24
N LEU A 96 -9.55 5.45 -11.80
CA LEU A 96 -10.35 6.44 -11.06
C LEU A 96 -11.64 5.81 -10.51
N TRP A 97 -12.36 5.06 -11.33
CA TRP A 97 -13.57 4.35 -10.90
C TRP A 97 -13.30 3.41 -9.73
N VAL A 98 -12.26 2.57 -9.84
CA VAL A 98 -11.89 1.62 -8.78
C VAL A 98 -11.45 2.35 -7.52
N LEU A 99 -10.66 3.43 -7.65
CA LEU A 99 -10.22 4.24 -6.51
C LEU A 99 -11.42 4.85 -5.79
N VAL A 100 -12.33 5.51 -6.51
CA VAL A 100 -13.54 6.12 -5.94
C VAL A 100 -14.43 5.04 -5.30
N ARG A 101 -14.71 3.96 -6.02
CA ARG A 101 -15.52 2.85 -5.52
C ARG A 101 -14.92 2.22 -4.25
N SER A 102 -13.60 1.98 -4.25
CA SER A 102 -12.90 1.40 -3.09
C SER A 102 -12.95 2.34 -1.90
N THR A 103 -12.70 3.63 -2.11
CA THR A 103 -12.78 4.65 -1.06
C THR A 103 -14.20 4.75 -0.48
N VAL A 104 -15.21 4.88 -1.33
CA VAL A 104 -16.62 4.97 -0.91
C VAL A 104 -17.04 3.71 -0.15
N ARG A 105 -16.67 2.52 -0.67
CA ARG A 105 -16.97 1.25 0.00
C ARG A 105 -16.29 1.18 1.38
N THR A 106 -15.02 1.53 1.46
CA THR A 106 -14.27 1.53 2.73
C THR A 106 -14.89 2.49 3.73
N VAL A 107 -15.22 3.73 3.32
CA VAL A 107 -15.86 4.72 4.20
C VAL A 107 -17.24 4.22 4.67
N ARG A 108 -18.06 3.66 3.78
CA ARG A 108 -19.37 3.11 4.16
C ARG A 108 -19.27 1.94 5.13
N LEU A 109 -18.35 0.99 4.87
CA LEU A 109 -18.11 -0.15 5.76
C LEU A 109 -17.62 0.31 7.14
N ARG A 110 -16.69 1.28 7.19
CA ARG A 110 -16.20 1.86 8.45
C ARG A 110 -17.30 2.58 9.21
N ARG A 111 -18.15 3.35 8.53
CA ARG A 111 -19.30 4.02 9.17
C ARG A 111 -20.28 2.99 9.73
N ARG A 112 -20.66 1.98 8.93
CA ARG A 112 -21.56 0.91 9.39
C ARG A 112 -20.96 0.14 10.58
N HIS A 113 -19.68 -0.19 10.50
CA HIS A 113 -19.00 -0.91 11.57
C HIS A 113 -18.93 -0.08 12.87
N ARG A 114 -18.68 1.24 12.77
CA ARG A 114 -18.74 2.14 13.93
C ARG A 114 -20.12 2.15 14.58
N LEU A 115 -21.18 2.26 13.80
CA LEU A 115 -22.54 2.23 14.32
C LEU A 115 -22.84 0.90 15.04
N LEU A 116 -22.41 -0.23 14.48
CA LEU A 116 -22.57 -1.54 15.12
C LEU A 116 -21.78 -1.62 16.44
N VAL A 117 -20.53 -1.15 16.45
CA VAL A 117 -19.72 -1.10 17.67
C VAL A 117 -20.38 -0.19 18.71
N ASP A 118 -20.92 0.97 18.31
CA ASP A 118 -21.62 1.89 19.23
C ASP A 118 -22.88 1.26 19.87
N LEU A 119 -23.52 0.31 19.19
CA LEU A 119 -24.71 -0.38 19.68
C LEU A 119 -24.39 -1.58 20.61
N VAL A 120 -23.27 -2.28 20.34
CA VAL A 120 -22.97 -3.59 20.97
C VAL A 120 -21.84 -3.49 21.98
N ALA A 121 -20.93 -2.51 21.83
CA ALA A 121 -19.77 -2.42 22.69
C ALA A 121 -20.09 -1.73 24.04
N THR A 122 -19.64 -2.37 25.11
CA THR A 122 -19.60 -1.75 26.45
C THR A 122 -18.33 -0.92 26.58
N ARG A 123 -18.45 0.32 27.09
CA ARG A 123 -17.29 1.16 27.40
C ARG A 123 -16.65 0.64 28.68
N ASN A 124 -15.38 0.27 28.62
CA ASN A 124 -14.63 -0.05 29.83
C ASN A 124 -14.02 1.24 30.39
N PRO A 125 -14.41 1.68 31.60
CA PRO A 125 -13.89 2.91 32.21
C PRO A 125 -12.37 2.86 32.51
N LEU A 126 -11.79 1.65 32.61
CA LEU A 126 -10.36 1.44 32.87
C LEU A 126 -9.50 1.56 31.61
N LEU A 127 -10.09 1.34 30.43
CA LEU A 127 -9.40 1.42 29.15
C LEU A 127 -9.96 2.61 28.37
N ARG A 128 -9.35 3.78 28.56
CA ARG A 128 -9.75 5.03 27.87
C ARG A 128 -9.87 4.82 26.36
N GLU A 129 -11.01 5.17 25.78
CA GLU A 129 -11.33 5.11 24.34
C GLU A 129 -11.37 3.69 23.73
N THR A 130 -11.38 2.64 24.56
CA THR A 130 -11.48 1.26 24.10
C THR A 130 -12.90 0.75 24.23
N SER A 131 -13.41 0.15 23.15
CA SER A 131 -14.71 -0.49 23.08
C SER A 131 -14.54 -2.00 23.20
N VAL A 132 -15.21 -2.62 24.17
CA VAL A 132 -15.16 -4.08 24.36
C VAL A 132 -16.37 -4.73 23.70
N VAL A 133 -16.11 -5.70 22.82
CA VAL A 133 -17.15 -6.49 22.13
C VAL A 133 -17.20 -7.89 22.74
N ASP A 134 -18.40 -8.39 22.96
CA ASP A 134 -18.62 -9.75 23.48
C ASP A 134 -18.42 -10.79 22.37
N SER A 135 -17.18 -11.22 22.20
CA SER A 135 -16.77 -12.27 21.26
C SER A 135 -15.67 -13.11 21.90
N ALA A 136 -15.81 -14.43 21.83
CA ALA A 136 -14.82 -15.37 22.32
C ALA A 136 -13.54 -15.43 21.43
N HIS A 137 -13.64 -15.02 20.17
CA HIS A 137 -12.48 -14.97 19.28
C HIS A 137 -11.57 -13.80 19.66
N PRO A 138 -10.25 -14.03 19.86
CA PRO A 138 -9.32 -12.95 20.22
C PRO A 138 -9.08 -12.02 19.04
N VAL A 139 -9.73 -10.87 19.04
CA VAL A 139 -9.62 -9.84 18.00
C VAL A 139 -9.38 -8.47 18.65
N ALA A 140 -8.34 -7.79 18.21
CA ALA A 140 -8.09 -6.40 18.50
C ALA A 140 -7.89 -5.63 17.18
N TYR A 141 -8.47 -4.46 17.05
CA TYR A 141 -8.28 -3.61 15.87
C TYR A 141 -8.63 -2.16 16.17
N CYS A 142 -8.07 -1.26 15.36
CA CYS A 142 -8.39 0.14 15.46
C CYS A 142 -9.31 0.60 14.32
N LEU A 143 -10.36 1.34 14.66
CA LEU A 143 -11.25 1.99 13.71
C LEU A 143 -10.73 3.40 13.41
N PRO A 144 -10.12 3.63 12.22
CA PRO A 144 -9.59 4.94 11.85
C PRO A 144 -10.72 5.96 11.61
N GLY A 145 -10.47 7.23 11.90
CA GLY A 145 -11.40 8.34 11.66
C GLY A 145 -10.98 9.60 12.42
N LEU A 146 -11.83 10.62 12.45
CA LEU A 146 -11.57 11.87 13.19
C LEU A 146 -11.34 11.62 14.68
N ARG A 147 -12.02 10.65 15.25
CA ARG A 147 -11.81 10.11 16.60
C ARG A 147 -11.55 8.63 16.45
N PRO A 148 -10.28 8.19 16.46
CA PRO A 148 -9.95 6.76 16.36
C PRO A 148 -10.48 6.04 17.59
N ARG A 149 -10.93 4.78 17.39
CA ARG A 149 -11.38 3.91 18.48
C ARG A 149 -10.67 2.59 18.40
N VAL A 150 -10.21 2.11 19.52
CA VAL A 150 -9.69 0.76 19.67
C VAL A 150 -10.84 -0.16 20.07
N VAL A 151 -10.98 -1.27 19.37
CA VAL A 151 -11.96 -2.30 19.66
C VAL A 151 -11.23 -3.57 20.05
N VAL A 152 -11.59 -4.13 21.19
CA VAL A 152 -11.05 -5.40 21.69
C VAL A 152 -12.19 -6.35 21.95
N SER A 153 -11.98 -7.64 21.68
CA SER A 153 -12.94 -8.67 22.05
C SER A 153 -12.69 -9.14 23.48
N ARG A 154 -13.71 -9.76 24.09
CA ARG A 154 -13.55 -10.45 25.37
C ARG A 154 -12.51 -11.56 25.27
N GLY A 155 -12.44 -12.25 24.13
CA GLY A 155 -11.43 -13.28 23.86
C GLY A 155 -9.98 -12.75 23.90
N VAL A 156 -9.72 -11.50 23.47
CA VAL A 156 -8.38 -10.89 23.64
C VAL A 156 -8.08 -10.63 25.11
N LEU A 157 -9.05 -10.13 25.89
CA LEU A 157 -8.87 -9.86 27.31
C LEU A 157 -8.63 -11.12 28.15
N THR A 158 -9.08 -12.28 27.68
CA THR A 158 -8.81 -13.57 28.33
C THR A 158 -7.54 -14.25 27.84
N ALA A 159 -7.11 -14.00 26.59
CA ALA A 159 -5.96 -14.65 25.97
C ALA A 159 -4.63 -13.93 26.25
N LEU A 160 -4.67 -12.61 26.48
CA LEU A 160 -3.49 -11.77 26.68
C LEU A 160 -3.35 -11.34 28.13
N ASP A 161 -2.12 -11.31 28.62
CA ASP A 161 -1.80 -10.60 29.84
C ASP A 161 -1.79 -9.07 29.60
N GLU A 162 -1.59 -8.31 30.69
CA GLU A 162 -1.67 -6.84 30.63
C GLU A 162 -0.61 -6.21 29.72
N ASP A 163 0.62 -6.75 29.73
CA ASP A 163 1.72 -6.26 28.90
C ASP A 163 1.54 -6.62 27.43
N GLU A 164 1.07 -7.84 27.16
CA GLU A 164 0.70 -8.31 25.82
C GLU A 164 -0.45 -7.47 25.25
N LEU A 165 -1.47 -7.18 26.06
CA LEU A 165 -2.59 -6.33 25.65
C LEU A 165 -2.13 -4.91 25.31
N ARG A 166 -1.32 -4.28 26.16
CA ARG A 166 -0.76 -2.94 25.88
C ARG A 166 0.08 -2.93 24.59
N ALA A 167 0.88 -3.97 24.37
CA ALA A 167 1.70 -4.08 23.15
C ALA A 167 0.83 -4.18 21.88
N VAL A 168 -0.25 -4.97 21.90
CA VAL A 168 -1.21 -5.05 20.78
C VAL A 168 -1.94 -3.73 20.57
N LEU A 169 -2.38 -3.05 21.65
CA LEU A 169 -3.06 -1.76 21.53
C LEU A 169 -2.15 -0.67 20.90
N ASP A 170 -0.87 -0.64 21.28
CA ASP A 170 0.10 0.29 20.69
C ASP A 170 0.41 -0.08 19.22
N HIS A 171 0.41 -1.37 18.85
CA HIS A 171 0.50 -1.83 17.46
C HIS A 171 -0.70 -1.33 16.64
N GLU A 172 -1.92 -1.53 17.12
CA GLU A 172 -3.14 -1.07 16.44
C GLU A 172 -3.20 0.46 16.34
N LEU A 173 -2.76 1.17 17.38
CA LEU A 173 -2.66 2.63 17.37
C LEU A 173 -1.64 3.12 16.34
N ALA A 174 -0.57 2.36 16.07
CA ALA A 174 0.40 2.69 15.04
C ALA A 174 -0.23 2.79 13.65
N HIS A 175 -1.14 1.88 13.30
CA HIS A 175 -1.86 1.91 12.02
C HIS A 175 -2.66 3.20 11.82
N VAL A 176 -3.24 3.72 12.89
CA VAL A 176 -4.00 4.98 12.84
C VAL A 176 -3.11 6.19 12.73
N VAL A 177 -2.10 6.28 13.60
CA VAL A 177 -1.20 7.44 13.65
C VAL A 177 -0.37 7.57 12.37
N GLN A 178 0.06 6.45 11.80
CA GLN A 178 0.84 6.43 10.55
C GLN A 178 -0.04 6.41 9.29
N ARG A 179 -1.36 6.48 9.44
CA ARG A 179 -2.33 6.53 8.32
C ARG A 179 -2.11 5.41 7.31
N HIS A 180 -1.83 4.21 7.79
CA HIS A 180 -1.55 3.03 6.97
C HIS A 180 -2.67 2.73 5.97
N ASP A 181 -3.90 3.08 6.29
CA ASP A 181 -5.06 2.99 5.41
C ASP A 181 -4.92 3.81 4.11
N LEU A 182 -4.29 4.99 4.18
CA LEU A 182 -4.01 5.81 2.99
C LEU A 182 -2.84 5.26 2.17
N VAL A 183 -1.82 4.73 2.85
CA VAL A 183 -0.64 4.13 2.22
C VAL A 183 -1.00 2.90 1.38
N VAL A 184 -1.94 2.08 1.85
CA VAL A 184 -2.38 0.84 1.20
C VAL A 184 -3.39 1.09 0.07
N LEU A 185 -4.16 2.17 0.14
CA LEU A 185 -5.29 2.45 -0.76
C LEU A 185 -4.92 2.42 -2.27
N PRO A 186 -3.80 3.04 -2.74
CA PRO A 186 -3.40 2.97 -4.15
C PRO A 186 -3.15 1.54 -4.63
N PHE A 187 -2.56 0.70 -3.78
CA PHE A 187 -2.27 -0.70 -4.11
C PHE A 187 -3.53 -1.56 -4.16
N VAL A 188 -4.52 -1.29 -3.31
CA VAL A 188 -5.85 -1.91 -3.41
C VAL A 188 -6.50 -1.55 -4.74
N ALA A 189 -6.41 -0.30 -5.18
CA ALA A 189 -6.93 0.13 -6.46
C ALA A 189 -6.19 -0.52 -7.65
N LEU A 190 -4.85 -0.59 -7.60
CA LEU A 190 -4.05 -1.30 -8.60
C LEU A 190 -4.43 -2.79 -8.68
N ARG A 191 -4.57 -3.46 -7.52
CA ARG A 191 -4.97 -4.87 -7.46
C ARG A 191 -6.35 -5.12 -8.06
N ALA A 192 -7.31 -4.24 -7.79
CA ALA A 192 -8.65 -4.34 -8.33
C ALA A 192 -8.71 -4.03 -9.84
N THR A 193 -7.75 -3.22 -10.34
CA THR A 193 -7.63 -2.88 -11.77
C THR A 193 -6.90 -3.98 -12.53
N PHE A 194 -5.81 -4.52 -11.98
CA PHE A 194 -4.93 -5.51 -12.59
C PHE A 194 -4.79 -6.76 -11.72
N PRO A 195 -5.84 -7.54 -11.52
CA PRO A 195 -5.88 -8.61 -10.50
C PRO A 195 -4.93 -9.78 -10.77
N ARG A 196 -4.49 -9.95 -12.02
CA ARG A 196 -3.62 -11.07 -12.45
C ARG A 196 -2.19 -10.66 -12.78
N LEU A 197 -1.86 -9.37 -12.66
CA LEU A 197 -0.51 -8.90 -12.96
C LEU A 197 0.45 -9.24 -11.80
N PRO A 198 1.48 -10.11 -12.02
CA PRO A 198 2.35 -10.59 -10.95
C PRO A 198 3.04 -9.45 -10.17
N ALA A 199 3.48 -8.42 -10.88
CA ALA A 199 4.09 -7.24 -10.27
C ALA A 199 3.13 -6.53 -9.28
N VAL A 200 1.85 -6.39 -9.64
CA VAL A 200 0.84 -5.78 -8.79
C VAL A 200 0.53 -6.67 -7.58
N CYS A 201 0.44 -7.99 -7.79
CA CYS A 201 0.25 -8.94 -6.69
C CYS A 201 1.38 -8.84 -5.67
N ALA A 202 2.62 -8.93 -6.15
CA ALA A 202 3.82 -8.83 -5.32
C ALA A 202 3.92 -7.49 -4.59
N ALA A 203 3.59 -6.36 -5.26
CA ALA A 203 3.59 -5.04 -4.66
C ALA A 203 2.58 -4.93 -3.50
N VAL A 204 1.36 -5.44 -3.71
CA VAL A 204 0.30 -5.41 -2.69
C VAL A 204 0.68 -6.21 -1.45
N GLU A 205 1.18 -7.44 -1.64
CA GLU A 205 1.61 -8.31 -0.55
C GLU A 205 2.78 -7.70 0.22
N GLN A 206 3.76 -7.14 -0.49
CA GLN A 206 4.92 -6.54 0.13
C GLN A 206 4.58 -5.26 0.90
N VAL A 207 3.74 -4.38 0.33
CA VAL A 207 3.29 -3.16 1.02
C VAL A 207 2.49 -3.50 2.27
N ALA A 208 1.61 -4.51 2.21
CA ALA A 208 0.88 -4.98 3.38
C ALA A 208 1.84 -5.45 4.48
N LEU A 209 2.85 -6.26 4.13
CA LEU A 209 3.85 -6.76 5.07
C LEU A 209 4.69 -5.63 5.68
N LEU A 210 5.13 -4.65 4.87
CA LEU A 210 5.92 -3.51 5.35
C LEU A 210 5.14 -2.60 6.31
N VAL A 211 3.86 -2.40 6.06
CA VAL A 211 2.95 -1.65 6.93
C VAL A 211 2.84 -2.32 8.30
N GLU A 212 2.70 -3.65 8.32
CA GLU A 212 2.70 -4.42 9.56
C GLU A 212 4.03 -4.33 10.31
N MET A 213 5.16 -4.43 9.59
CA MET A 213 6.50 -4.27 10.20
C MET A 213 6.71 -2.88 10.79
N LEU A 214 6.14 -1.83 10.19
CA LEU A 214 6.21 -0.47 10.73
C LEU A 214 5.39 -0.31 12.01
N ALA A 215 4.22 -0.96 12.08
CA ALA A 215 3.41 -1.00 13.29
C ALA A 215 4.14 -1.77 14.41
N ASP A 216 4.77 -2.91 14.08
CA ASP A 216 5.61 -3.69 15.00
C ASP A 216 6.79 -2.85 15.52
N ASP A 217 7.51 -2.14 14.64
CA ASP A 217 8.63 -1.29 15.01
C ASP A 217 8.21 -0.16 15.95
N ARG A 218 7.02 0.39 15.76
CA ARG A 218 6.50 1.42 16.63
C ARG A 218 6.12 0.88 18.02
N ALA A 219 5.42 -0.25 18.09
CA ALA A 219 5.08 -0.90 19.34
C ALA A 219 6.33 -1.38 20.10
N ALA A 220 7.32 -1.95 19.41
CA ALA A 220 8.58 -2.41 19.98
C ALA A 220 9.51 -1.30 20.52
N ARG A 221 9.17 -0.01 20.33
CA ARG A 221 9.87 1.10 21.02
C ARG A 221 9.46 1.26 22.47
N ARG A 222 8.31 0.72 22.87
CA ARG A 222 7.72 0.87 24.19
C ARG A 222 7.55 -0.43 24.92
N HIS A 223 7.52 -1.54 24.19
CA HIS A 223 7.26 -2.88 24.71
C HIS A 223 8.40 -3.82 24.33
N ASP A 224 8.60 -4.85 25.16
CA ASP A 224 9.54 -5.93 24.85
C ASP A 224 9.12 -6.65 23.56
N ARG A 225 10.11 -6.95 22.72
CA ARG A 225 9.88 -7.59 21.42
C ARG A 225 9.32 -9.01 21.55
N GLY A 226 9.73 -9.75 22.58
CA GLY A 226 9.23 -11.09 22.85
C GLY A 226 7.78 -11.07 23.33
N VAL A 227 7.41 -10.08 24.17
CA VAL A 227 6.01 -9.85 24.57
C VAL A 227 5.15 -9.56 23.35
N LEU A 228 5.58 -8.63 22.50
CA LEU A 228 4.85 -8.29 21.26
C LEU A 228 4.73 -9.49 20.32
N ALA A 229 5.81 -10.27 20.13
CA ALA A 229 5.79 -11.46 19.27
C ALA A 229 4.81 -12.53 19.77
N ARG A 230 4.79 -12.78 21.08
CA ARG A 230 3.82 -13.71 21.70
C ARG A 230 2.38 -13.20 21.54
N ALA A 231 2.14 -11.92 21.84
CA ALA A 231 0.83 -11.31 21.72
C ALA A 231 0.29 -11.39 20.28
N LEU A 232 1.11 -11.04 19.29
CA LEU A 232 0.74 -11.14 17.87
C LEU A 232 0.47 -12.58 17.43
N SER A 233 1.19 -13.58 17.96
CA SER A 233 0.92 -14.98 17.65
C SER A 233 -0.42 -15.47 18.21
N LYS A 234 -0.84 -14.98 19.39
CA LYS A 234 -2.13 -15.29 20.01
C LYS A 234 -3.31 -14.63 19.28
N VAL A 235 -3.13 -13.41 18.77
CA VAL A 235 -4.17 -12.63 18.08
C VAL A 235 -4.16 -12.90 16.57
N GLY A 236 -2.99 -13.11 15.96
CA GLY A 236 -2.82 -13.26 14.51
C GLY A 236 -3.44 -14.51 13.88
N GLY A 237 -3.87 -15.48 14.70
CA GLY A 237 -4.67 -16.63 14.27
C GLY A 237 -6.15 -16.28 13.99
N ALA A 238 -6.62 -15.12 14.44
CA ALA A 238 -7.96 -14.64 14.18
C ALA A 238 -7.96 -13.77 12.92
N GLN A 239 -8.67 -14.20 11.90
CA GLN A 239 -8.73 -13.57 10.57
C GLN A 239 -9.08 -12.08 10.66
N ALA A 240 -8.34 -11.24 9.93
CA ALA A 240 -8.68 -9.85 9.71
C ALA A 240 -10.05 -9.73 9.02
N PRO A 241 -10.89 -8.72 9.37
CA PRO A 241 -12.18 -8.50 8.73
C PRO A 241 -12.06 -8.40 7.20
N ALA A 242 -13.05 -8.94 6.48
CA ALA A 242 -13.10 -8.90 5.02
C ALA A 242 -12.92 -7.47 4.48
N GLY A 243 -11.82 -7.22 3.77
CA GLY A 243 -11.46 -5.91 3.22
C GLY A 243 -10.12 -5.34 3.71
N GLY A 244 -9.46 -5.97 4.68
CA GLY A 244 -8.05 -5.77 4.97
C GLY A 244 -7.17 -6.65 4.06
N LEU A 245 -5.98 -6.20 3.74
CA LEU A 245 -4.95 -7.09 3.18
C LEU A 245 -4.49 -7.98 4.33
N GLY A 246 -5.17 -9.12 4.53
CA GLY A 246 -4.89 -10.05 5.61
C GLY A 246 -3.44 -10.54 5.54
N ALA A 247 -2.75 -10.52 6.68
CA ALA A 247 -1.43 -11.12 6.79
C ALA A 247 -1.55 -12.62 6.46
N THR A 248 -0.79 -13.07 5.45
CA THR A 248 -0.65 -14.49 5.17
C THR A 248 0.06 -15.17 6.34
N THR A 249 -0.18 -16.44 6.58
CA THR A 249 0.51 -17.20 7.64
C THR A 249 2.03 -17.03 7.57
N SER A 250 2.59 -16.99 6.36
CA SER A 250 4.01 -16.70 6.13
C SER A 250 4.42 -15.30 6.58
N GLY A 251 3.56 -14.29 6.41
CA GLY A 251 3.82 -12.92 6.87
C GLY A 251 3.88 -12.81 8.39
N VAL A 252 3.00 -13.51 9.11
CA VAL A 252 3.01 -13.56 10.60
C VAL A 252 4.31 -14.19 11.10
N LEU A 253 4.71 -15.32 10.52
CA LEU A 253 5.96 -15.99 10.90
C LEU A 253 7.20 -15.12 10.63
N LEU A 254 7.24 -14.40 9.50
CA LEU A 254 8.34 -13.50 9.17
C LEU A 254 8.43 -12.33 10.16
N ARG A 255 7.29 -11.76 10.57
CA ARG A 255 7.22 -10.69 11.57
C ARG A 255 7.68 -11.19 12.94
N ALA A 256 7.18 -12.34 13.39
CA ALA A 256 7.59 -12.95 14.65
C ALA A 256 9.10 -13.23 14.66
N ALA A 257 9.65 -13.84 13.61
CA ALA A 257 11.08 -14.08 13.47
C ALA A 257 11.89 -12.76 13.50
N ARG A 258 11.40 -11.70 12.85
CA ARG A 258 12.05 -10.37 12.85
C ARG A 258 12.05 -9.71 14.23
N LEU A 259 10.99 -9.90 15.01
CA LEU A 259 10.90 -9.39 16.38
C LEU A 259 11.85 -10.14 17.31
N LEU A 260 11.89 -11.46 17.22
CA LEU A 260 12.71 -12.32 18.09
C LEU A 260 14.19 -12.29 17.71
N HIS A 261 14.50 -12.18 16.42
CA HIS A 261 15.86 -12.19 15.88
C HIS A 261 16.08 -10.96 14.99
N PRO A 262 16.21 -9.74 15.56
CA PRO A 262 16.33 -8.52 14.81
C PRO A 262 17.65 -8.51 14.02
N ALA A 263 17.56 -8.49 12.69
CA ALA A 263 18.72 -8.27 11.85
C ALA A 263 19.22 -6.82 12.02
N PRO A 264 20.53 -6.57 11.86
CA PRO A 264 21.07 -5.21 11.93
C PRO A 264 20.37 -4.31 10.91
N PRO A 265 20.01 -3.08 11.30
CA PRO A 265 19.34 -2.15 10.42
C PRO A 265 20.22 -1.85 9.20
N LEU A 266 19.57 -1.50 8.09
CA LEU A 266 20.31 -1.08 6.89
C LEU A 266 21.18 0.16 7.24
N PRO A 267 22.48 0.19 6.89
CA PRO A 267 23.36 1.31 7.21
C PRO A 267 22.87 2.60 6.51
N HIS A 268 23.26 3.76 7.03
CA HIS A 268 22.81 5.06 6.52
C HIS A 268 23.01 5.23 5.00
N PRO A 269 24.16 4.91 4.39
CA PRO A 269 24.34 5.02 2.94
C PRO A 269 23.39 4.12 2.17
N GLY A 270 23.10 2.92 2.67
CA GLY A 270 22.12 2.02 2.06
C GLY A 270 20.69 2.58 2.10
N ARG A 271 20.29 3.20 3.22
CA ARG A 271 18.96 3.85 3.31
C ARG A 271 18.88 5.05 2.37
N LEU A 272 19.95 5.86 2.30
CA LEU A 272 20.03 6.99 1.37
C LEU A 272 19.92 6.51 -0.07
N ALA A 273 20.65 5.47 -0.45
CA ALA A 273 20.57 4.88 -1.79
C ALA A 273 19.14 4.45 -2.15
N VAL A 274 18.40 3.83 -1.21
CA VAL A 274 16.99 3.45 -1.43
C VAL A 274 16.10 4.69 -1.61
N VAL A 275 16.31 5.75 -0.83
CA VAL A 275 15.54 7.00 -0.96
C VAL A 275 15.85 7.67 -2.30
N LEU A 276 17.12 7.74 -2.71
CA LEU A 276 17.50 8.29 -4.02
C LEU A 276 16.92 7.46 -5.17
N ALA A 277 16.91 6.13 -5.06
CA ALA A 277 16.27 5.26 -6.03
C ALA A 277 14.75 5.50 -6.10
N ALA A 278 14.10 5.70 -4.95
CA ALA A 278 12.68 6.03 -4.90
C ALA A 278 12.38 7.37 -5.61
N LEU A 279 13.20 8.39 -5.37
CA LEU A 279 13.08 9.69 -6.05
C LEU A 279 13.33 9.55 -7.56
N ALA A 280 14.37 8.84 -7.97
CA ALA A 280 14.66 8.60 -9.39
C ALA A 280 13.51 7.89 -10.11
N VAL A 281 12.94 6.86 -9.47
CA VAL A 281 11.78 6.12 -9.99
C VAL A 281 10.55 7.03 -10.07
N ALA A 282 10.27 7.84 -9.06
CA ALA A 282 9.13 8.76 -9.05
C ALA A 282 9.24 9.85 -10.12
N LEU A 283 10.46 10.27 -10.47
CA LEU A 283 10.72 11.28 -11.50
C LEU A 283 10.77 10.69 -12.92
N LEU A 284 10.85 9.39 -13.06
CA LEU A 284 10.95 8.73 -14.36
C LEU A 284 9.84 9.14 -15.37
N PRO A 285 8.55 9.19 -14.98
CA PRO A 285 7.49 9.66 -15.85
C PRO A 285 7.70 11.12 -16.28
N VAL A 286 8.07 11.97 -15.33
CA VAL A 286 8.27 13.42 -15.60
C VAL A 286 9.36 13.65 -16.64
N ALA A 287 10.46 12.88 -16.57
CA ALA A 287 11.54 12.96 -17.53
C ALA A 287 11.07 12.58 -18.95
N GLY A 288 10.18 11.60 -19.08
CA GLY A 288 9.60 11.20 -20.39
C GLY A 288 8.74 12.27 -21.06
N VAL A 289 8.19 13.21 -20.26
CA VAL A 289 7.37 14.32 -20.80
C VAL A 289 8.21 15.55 -21.14
N ILE A 290 9.25 15.85 -20.35
CA ILE A 290 10.00 17.11 -20.44
C ILE A 290 11.16 17.02 -21.42
N VAL A 291 11.80 15.86 -21.56
CA VAL A 291 12.95 15.70 -22.46
C VAL A 291 12.44 15.41 -23.86
N PRO A 292 12.39 16.40 -24.77
CA PRO A 292 12.14 16.12 -26.18
C PRO A 292 13.33 15.28 -26.68
N LEU A 293 13.07 14.03 -26.98
CA LEU A 293 14.04 13.22 -27.71
C LEU A 293 14.10 13.81 -29.14
N ALA A 294 15.16 14.58 -29.38
CA ALA A 294 15.48 15.19 -30.66
C ALA A 294 15.57 14.11 -31.76
#